data_6292cef5df4f69c339fe79963b4e5354
#
_entry.id   6292cef5df4f69c339fe79963b4e5354
#
_cell.length_a   1.000
_cell.length_b   1.000
_cell.length_c   1.000
_cell.angle_alpha   90.00
_cell.angle_beta   90.00
_cell.angle_gamma   90.00
#
_symmetry.space_group_name_H-M   'P 1'
#
loop_
_entity.id
_entity.type
_entity.pdbx_description
1 polymer ?
#
loop_
_entity_poly.entity_id
_entity_poly.type
_entity_poly.pdbx_seq_one_letter_code
_entity_poly.pdbx_strand_id
1 'polypeptide(L)' 'MRPLETEHQGFKVRVIARPVGRGWSALVEVWPEASTDDADVRVVPFNATLGSEKLAQSAGRDAALRWLDREAKRG' A
#
# COMPACT_ATOMS: atom_id res chain seq x y z
N MET A 1 -15.14 -0.40 -7.27
CA MET A 1 -13.92 -1.15 -6.93
C MET A 1 -13.52 -0.85 -5.49
N ARG A 2 -13.29 -1.88 -4.71
CA ARG A 2 -12.97 -1.70 -3.30
C ARG A 2 -11.47 -1.69 -3.07
N PRO A 3 -10.95 -0.72 -2.29
CA PRO A 3 -9.55 -0.78 -1.88
C PRO A 3 -9.28 -2.06 -1.08
N LEU A 4 -8.07 -2.58 -1.23
CA LEU A 4 -7.61 -3.66 -0.38
C LEU A 4 -7.10 -3.03 0.91
N GLU A 5 -7.64 -3.48 2.05
CA GLU A 5 -7.18 -3.01 3.35
C GLU A 5 -6.69 -4.18 4.18
N THR A 6 -5.56 -3.99 4.85
CA THR A 6 -4.98 -5.00 5.73
C THR A 6 -4.24 -4.31 6.88
N GLU A 7 -3.72 -5.11 7.80
CA GLU A 7 -2.95 -4.63 8.94
C GLU A 7 -1.63 -5.37 9.01
N HIS A 8 -0.59 -4.66 9.47
CA HIS A 8 0.73 -5.25 9.61
C HIS A 8 1.53 -4.48 10.66
N GLN A 9 1.98 -5.17 11.70
CA GLN A 9 2.84 -4.62 12.76
C GLN A 9 2.31 -3.30 13.36
N GLY A 10 1.00 -3.23 13.62
CA GLY A 10 0.39 -2.05 14.23
C GLY A 10 0.09 -0.94 13.24
N PHE A 11 0.24 -1.19 11.94
CA PHE A 11 -0.09 -0.23 10.88
C PHE A 11 -1.25 -0.75 10.06
N LYS A 12 -2.06 0.19 9.57
CA LYS A 12 -3.06 -0.11 8.56
C LYS A 12 -2.49 0.19 7.19
N VAL A 13 -2.85 -0.65 6.23
CA VAL A 13 -2.39 -0.55 4.84
C VAL A 13 -3.62 -0.48 3.94
N ARG A 14 -3.64 0.50 3.04
CA ARG A 14 -4.68 0.61 2.02
C ARG A 14 -4.03 0.59 0.66
N VAL A 15 -4.51 -0.29 -0.22
CA VAL A 15 -4.01 -0.41 -1.58
C VAL A 15 -5.16 -0.15 -2.53
N ILE A 16 -5.04 0.88 -3.33
CA ILE A 16 -6.07 1.28 -4.29
C ILE A 16 -5.52 1.03 -5.69
N ALA A 17 -5.99 -0.03 -6.35
CA ALA A 17 -5.58 -0.31 -7.71
C ALA A 17 -6.21 0.69 -8.67
N ARG A 18 -5.45 1.09 -9.69
CA ARG A 18 -5.94 2.04 -10.67
C ARG A 18 -5.36 1.76 -12.06
N PRO A 19 -6.12 2.01 -13.11
CA PRO A 19 -5.62 1.78 -14.47
C PRO A 19 -4.56 2.81 -14.83
N VAL A 20 -3.49 2.34 -15.47
CA VAL A 20 -2.40 3.18 -15.95
C VAL A 20 -2.00 2.66 -17.34
N GLY A 21 -2.20 3.45 -18.37
CA GLY A 21 -1.92 2.99 -19.72
C GLY A 21 -2.73 1.74 -20.05
N ARG A 22 -2.07 0.66 -20.41
CA ARG A 22 -2.70 -0.62 -20.72
C ARG A 22 -2.72 -1.60 -19.55
N GLY A 23 -2.23 -1.18 -18.41
CA GLY A 23 -2.11 -2.04 -17.25
C GLY A 23 -2.71 -1.42 -16.02
N TRP A 24 -2.25 -1.90 -14.88
CA TRP A 24 -2.73 -1.48 -13.58
C TRP A 24 -1.58 -1.16 -12.66
N SER A 25 -1.72 -0.10 -11.89
CA SER A 25 -0.81 0.22 -10.80
C SER A 25 -1.62 0.37 -9.52
N ALA A 26 -1.01 0.90 -8.47
CA ALA A 26 -1.70 1.08 -7.20
C ALA A 26 -1.18 2.30 -6.47
N LEU A 27 -2.09 2.94 -5.73
CA LEU A 27 -1.74 3.89 -4.70
C LEU A 27 -1.69 3.11 -3.39
N VAL A 28 -0.57 3.17 -2.70
CA VAL A 28 -0.33 2.40 -1.48
C VAL A 28 -0.14 3.37 -0.33
N GLU A 29 -1.00 3.27 0.69
CA GLU A 29 -0.99 4.15 1.84
C GLU A 29 -0.87 3.34 3.12
N VAL A 30 -0.12 3.86 4.10
CA VAL A 30 0.03 3.23 5.41
C VAL A 30 -0.11 4.29 6.49
N TRP A 31 -0.67 3.91 7.65
CA TRP A 31 -0.76 4.79 8.81
C TRP A 31 -0.82 3.95 10.08
N PRO A 32 -0.38 4.52 11.23
CA PRO A 32 -0.49 3.80 12.51
C PRO A 32 -1.94 3.49 12.82
N GLU A 33 -2.22 2.26 13.24
CA GLU A 33 -3.60 1.82 13.54
C GLU A 33 -4.28 2.71 14.56
N ALA A 34 -3.54 3.17 15.55
CA ALA A 34 -4.08 4.01 16.62
C ALA A 34 -4.30 5.47 16.21
N SER A 35 -3.79 5.88 15.04
CA SER A 35 -3.88 7.26 14.60
C SER A 35 -5.21 7.53 13.90
N THR A 36 -5.78 8.71 14.18
CA THR A 36 -6.95 9.21 13.48
C THR A 36 -6.63 10.48 12.68
N ASP A 37 -5.36 10.86 12.63
CA ASP A 37 -4.91 12.07 11.96
C ASP A 37 -4.44 11.75 10.53
N ASP A 38 -5.02 12.39 9.53
CA ASP A 38 -4.64 12.22 8.13
C ASP A 38 -3.17 12.60 7.88
N ALA A 39 -2.59 13.45 8.71
CA ALA A 39 -1.19 13.82 8.59
C ALA A 39 -0.23 12.64 8.85
N ASP A 40 -0.72 11.58 9.50
CA ASP A 40 0.09 10.39 9.75
C ASP A 40 0.06 9.38 8.61
N VAL A 41 -0.75 9.63 7.58
CA VAL A 41 -0.82 8.76 6.41
C VAL A 41 0.43 8.98 5.55
N ARG A 42 1.10 7.89 5.19
CA ARG A 42 2.28 7.92 4.32
C ARG A 42 2.01 7.14 3.04
N VAL A 43 2.53 7.64 1.95
CA VAL A 43 2.44 6.96 0.66
C VAL A 43 3.69 6.12 0.46
N VAL A 44 3.50 4.84 0.23
CA VAL A 44 4.60 3.90 -0.05
C VAL A 44 4.92 3.99 -1.54
N PRO A 45 6.19 4.21 -1.92
CA PRO A 45 6.55 4.26 -3.33
C PRO A 45 6.21 2.95 -4.04
N PHE A 46 5.49 3.05 -5.17
CA PHE A 46 5.10 1.89 -5.95
C PHE A 46 4.96 2.31 -7.41
N ASN A 47 5.87 1.84 -8.25
CA ASN A 47 5.94 2.24 -9.66
C ASN A 47 5.72 1.09 -10.64
N ALA A 48 5.36 -0.09 -10.16
CA ALA A 48 5.15 -1.23 -11.03
C ALA A 48 3.83 -1.09 -11.81
N THR A 49 3.82 -1.63 -13.02
CA THR A 49 2.61 -1.75 -13.83
C THR A 49 2.34 -3.23 -14.05
N LEU A 50 1.16 -3.69 -13.66
CA LEU A 50 0.79 -5.09 -13.68
C LEU A 50 -0.32 -5.33 -14.71
N GLY A 51 -0.53 -6.60 -15.06
CA GLY A 51 -1.50 -6.98 -16.07
C GLY A 51 -2.96 -6.98 -15.63
N SER A 52 -3.22 -6.90 -14.31
CA SER A 52 -4.59 -6.90 -13.81
C SER A 52 -4.69 -6.10 -12.52
N GLU A 53 -5.92 -5.70 -12.19
CA GLU A 53 -6.24 -5.04 -10.93
C GLU A 53 -5.82 -5.88 -9.73
N LYS A 54 -6.13 -7.17 -9.78
CA LYS A 54 -5.83 -8.08 -8.67
C LYS A 54 -4.33 -8.22 -8.45
N LEU A 55 -3.56 -8.29 -9.52
CA LEU A 55 -2.09 -8.33 -9.43
C LEU A 55 -1.54 -7.02 -8.86
N ALA A 56 -2.10 -5.88 -9.25
CA ALA A 56 -1.67 -4.59 -8.74
C ALA A 56 -1.96 -4.47 -7.23
N GLN A 57 -3.12 -4.93 -6.77
CA GLN A 57 -3.45 -4.94 -5.36
C GLN A 57 -2.49 -5.82 -4.56
N SER A 58 -2.23 -7.01 -5.04
CA SER A 58 -1.32 -7.95 -4.37
C SER A 58 0.10 -7.42 -4.32
N ALA A 59 0.60 -6.89 -5.43
CA ALA A 59 1.95 -6.32 -5.48
C ALA A 59 2.07 -5.08 -4.61
N GLY A 60 1.04 -4.23 -4.57
CA GLY A 60 1.03 -3.05 -3.71
C GLY A 60 1.06 -3.42 -2.25
N ARG A 61 0.28 -4.43 -1.85
CA ARG A 61 0.30 -4.93 -0.48
C ARG A 61 1.70 -5.44 -0.11
N ASP A 62 2.31 -6.26 -0.96
CA ASP A 62 3.64 -6.80 -0.70
C ASP A 62 4.67 -5.67 -0.56
N ALA A 63 4.56 -4.64 -1.38
CA ALA A 63 5.44 -3.47 -1.29
C ALA A 63 5.29 -2.76 0.05
N ALA A 64 4.04 -2.60 0.53
CA ALA A 64 3.77 -1.97 1.81
C ALA A 64 4.35 -2.77 2.97
N LEU A 65 4.17 -4.10 2.96
CA LEU A 65 4.68 -4.96 4.03
C LEU A 65 6.20 -4.90 4.10
N ARG A 66 6.88 -4.94 2.96
CA ARG A 66 8.34 -4.82 2.91
C ARG A 66 8.81 -3.44 3.37
N TRP A 67 8.08 -2.39 2.98
CA TRP A 67 8.41 -1.04 3.39
C TRP A 67 8.30 -0.89 4.91
N LEU A 68 7.23 -1.41 5.51
CA LEU A 68 7.02 -1.37 6.95
C LEU A 68 8.09 -2.17 7.70
N ASP A 69 8.46 -3.34 7.17
CA ASP A 69 9.51 -4.16 7.78
C ASP A 69 10.86 -3.42 7.79
N ARG A 70 11.18 -2.70 6.72
CA ARG A 70 12.41 -1.91 6.66
C ARG A 70 12.38 -0.73 7.63
N GLU A 71 11.23 -0.05 7.75
CA GLU A 71 11.09 1.04 8.70
C GLU A 71 11.21 0.56 10.14
N ALA A 72 10.65 -0.61 10.44
CA ALA A 72 10.77 -1.20 11.77
C ALA A 72 12.22 -1.52 12.14
N LYS A 73 13.04 -1.90 11.17
CA LYS A 73 14.45 -2.22 11.40
C LYS A 73 15.31 -0.99 11.61
N ARG A 74 14.85 0.17 11.22
CA ARG A 74 15.58 1.42 11.41
C ARG A 74 15.47 1.97 12.84
N GLY A 75 14.41 1.60 13.49
CA GLY A 75 14.14 2.06 14.85
C GLY A 75 14.73 1.11 15.84
#